data_99327eca0618e0c43f4ec0d86faeb828
#
_entry.id   99327eca0618e0c43f4ec0d86faeb828
#
_cell.length_a   1.000
_cell.length_b   1.000
_cell.length_c   1.000
_cell.angle_alpha   90.00
_cell.angle_beta   90.00
_cell.angle_gamma   90.00
#
_symmetry.space_group_name_H-M   'P 1'
#
loop_
_entity.id
_entity.type
_entity.pdbx_description
1 polymer ?
#
loop_
_entity_poly.entity_id
_entity_poly.type
_entity_poly.pdbx_seq_one_letter_code
_entity_poly.pdbx_strand_id
1 'polypeptide(L)'
;MKIPDNFDKDNKEERTVWTFREKAACIAAVIIICACMLAERSGWRDSAWMAGSRNGSKKAGESAISEGTVKKTAYLTFDDGPSCLTEKYLDILKEEGAKATFFLIGQQIDGEMADIIKRELDEGHEIGVHTYCHEANEIYANEESCFKDIMKIKEQLEMQFGYDAKLVRFPWGSANGYISAFREGIINKVHENGMEYADWNVSAEDSVGTPSVDSIMENVRKDFQKYDEPVILMHDSGCNKQTLEALRGIIKELKEAGYGFATLSERKQPCHFLEKH
;
A
#
# COMPACT_ATOMS: atom_id res chain seq x y z
N MET A 1 61.61 11.38 1.72
CA MET A 1 60.71 11.21 0.59
C MET A 1 59.51 12.11 0.86
N LYS A 2 59.41 13.26 0.17
CA LYS A 2 58.45 14.33 0.41
C LYS A 2 57.14 13.99 -0.36
N ILE A 3 56.00 14.08 0.31
CA ILE A 3 54.65 14.00 -0.28
C ILE A 3 54.30 15.43 -0.72
N PRO A 4 53.80 15.67 -1.94
CA PRO A 4 53.36 17.00 -2.35
C PRO A 4 51.90 17.23 -1.92
N ASP A 5 51.68 18.34 -1.22
CA ASP A 5 50.39 19.01 -1.03
C ASP A 5 49.95 19.59 -2.37
N ASN A 6 48.76 19.18 -2.83
CA ASN A 6 47.94 19.96 -3.75
C ASN A 6 46.48 19.53 -3.58
N PHE A 7 45.77 20.21 -2.70
CA PHE A 7 44.29 20.18 -2.68
C PHE A 7 43.83 21.48 -3.34
N ASP A 8 43.36 21.35 -4.55
CA ASP A 8 42.76 22.42 -5.32
C ASP A 8 41.39 22.79 -4.70
N LYS A 9 41.31 24.01 -4.20
CA LYS A 9 40.08 24.67 -3.75
C LYS A 9 39.55 25.44 -4.94
N ASP A 10 38.56 24.94 -5.63
CA ASP A 10 37.60 25.78 -6.35
C ASP A 10 36.51 24.88 -6.98
N ASN A 11 35.48 24.58 -6.21
CA ASN A 11 34.19 24.26 -6.75
C ASN A 11 33.12 25.00 -5.94
N LYS A 12 32.92 26.28 -6.25
CA LYS A 12 31.79 27.06 -5.78
C LYS A 12 30.62 26.71 -6.65
N GLU A 13 29.72 25.83 -6.15
CA GLU A 13 28.40 25.73 -6.67
C GLU A 13 27.69 27.09 -6.54
N GLU A 14 27.44 27.76 -7.65
CA GLU A 14 26.58 28.95 -7.74
C GLU A 14 25.14 28.51 -7.42
N ARG A 15 24.74 28.69 -6.17
CA ARG A 15 23.32 28.64 -5.80
C ARG A 15 22.63 29.84 -6.39
N THR A 16 21.83 29.65 -7.41
CA THR A 16 20.95 30.68 -7.99
C THR A 16 19.95 31.14 -6.92
N VAL A 17 20.24 32.28 -6.29
CA VAL A 17 19.36 32.90 -5.30
C VAL A 17 18.30 33.71 -6.05
N TRP A 18 17.10 33.13 -6.17
CA TRP A 18 15.96 33.82 -6.81
C TRP A 18 15.56 35.06 -6.02
N THR A 19 15.37 36.16 -6.70
CA THR A 19 14.93 37.41 -6.09
C THR A 19 13.47 37.32 -5.66
N PHE A 20 13.05 38.16 -4.72
CA PHE A 20 11.66 38.22 -4.22
C PHE A 20 10.65 38.45 -5.36
N ARG A 21 11.02 39.19 -6.41
CA ARG A 21 10.17 39.45 -7.57
C ARG A 21 9.98 38.22 -8.47
N GLU A 22 11.00 37.40 -8.63
CA GLU A 22 10.93 36.15 -9.42
C GLU A 22 10.08 35.10 -8.71
N LYS A 23 10.17 35.00 -7.37
CA LYS A 23 9.31 34.14 -6.56
C LYS A 23 7.85 34.57 -6.62
N ALA A 24 7.58 35.87 -6.60
CA ALA A 24 6.21 36.39 -6.71
C ALA A 24 5.60 36.16 -8.11
N ALA A 25 6.38 36.21 -9.17
CA ALA A 25 5.93 35.92 -10.53
C ALA A 25 5.56 34.43 -10.72
N CYS A 26 6.31 33.51 -10.15
CA CYS A 26 5.99 32.08 -10.17
C CYS A 26 4.68 31.76 -9.41
N ILE A 27 4.47 32.36 -8.24
CA ILE A 27 3.24 32.18 -7.46
C ILE A 27 2.00 32.72 -8.23
N ALA A 28 2.12 33.87 -8.89
CA ALA A 28 1.06 34.43 -9.69
C ALA A 28 0.69 33.54 -10.90
N ALA A 29 1.68 32.92 -11.56
CA ALA A 29 1.46 32.01 -12.67
C ALA A 29 0.72 30.73 -12.23
N VAL A 30 1.06 30.16 -11.08
CA VAL A 30 0.39 28.96 -10.52
C VAL A 30 -1.06 29.28 -10.17
N ILE A 31 -1.37 30.45 -9.59
CA ILE A 31 -2.74 30.85 -9.25
C ILE A 31 -3.60 31.00 -10.51
N ILE A 32 -3.05 31.56 -11.61
CA ILE A 32 -3.79 31.72 -12.87
C ILE A 32 -4.08 30.36 -13.51
N ILE A 33 -3.15 29.41 -13.48
CA ILE A 33 -3.34 28.04 -14.00
C ILE A 33 -4.42 27.31 -13.20
N CYS A 34 -4.41 27.40 -11.88
CA CYS A 34 -5.46 26.82 -11.03
C CYS A 34 -6.84 27.44 -11.26
N ALA A 35 -6.92 28.75 -11.49
CA ALA A 35 -8.20 29.43 -11.78
C ALA A 35 -8.78 29.03 -13.15
N CYS A 36 -7.92 28.79 -14.16
CA CYS A 36 -8.36 28.29 -15.47
C CYS A 36 -8.90 26.86 -15.40
N MET A 37 -8.26 25.97 -14.62
CA MET A 37 -8.74 24.59 -14.45
C MET A 37 -10.04 24.48 -13.65
N LEU A 38 -10.36 25.45 -12.77
CA LEU A 38 -11.62 25.50 -12.05
C LEU A 38 -12.77 26.05 -12.91
N ALA A 39 -12.50 26.94 -13.88
CA ALA A 39 -13.49 27.48 -14.80
C ALA A 39 -14.01 26.46 -15.82
N GLU A 40 -13.21 25.48 -16.21
CA GLU A 40 -13.63 24.40 -17.13
C GLU A 40 -14.54 23.34 -16.48
N ARG A 41 -14.62 23.27 -15.15
CA ARG A 41 -15.50 22.36 -14.41
C ARG A 41 -16.92 22.88 -14.14
N SER A 42 -17.20 24.13 -14.40
CA SER A 42 -18.54 24.73 -14.22
C SER A 42 -19.27 24.92 -15.57
N GLY A 43 -19.49 23.80 -16.25
CA GLY A 43 -20.32 23.75 -17.45
C GLY A 43 -21.82 23.88 -17.08
N TRP A 44 -22.33 25.09 -16.97
CA TRP A 44 -23.75 25.37 -17.04
C TRP A 44 -24.26 25.09 -18.45
N ARG A 45 -25.21 24.17 -18.56
CA ARG A 45 -26.11 24.09 -19.72
C ARG A 45 -27.51 23.86 -19.21
N ASP A 46 -28.23 24.99 -19.09
CA ASP A 46 -29.68 25.00 -19.16
C ASP A 46 -30.13 24.67 -20.58
N SER A 47 -31.05 23.76 -20.73
CA SER A 47 -32.14 23.90 -21.69
C SER A 47 -33.22 22.85 -21.40
N ALA A 48 -34.32 23.36 -20.89
CA ALA A 48 -35.61 22.73 -20.91
C ALA A 48 -36.10 22.56 -22.35
N TRP A 49 -36.81 21.48 -22.69
CA TRP A 49 -38.01 21.48 -23.49
C TRP A 49 -38.81 20.17 -23.35
N MET A 50 -39.99 20.34 -22.95
CA MET A 50 -41.34 19.79 -22.95
C MET A 50 -41.64 18.50 -23.70
N ALA A 51 -42.32 17.64 -22.97
CA ALA A 51 -43.59 16.98 -23.21
C ALA A 51 -43.84 16.09 -24.44
N GLY A 52 -44.23 14.87 -24.14
CA GLY A 52 -44.91 13.98 -25.09
C GLY A 52 -45.36 12.67 -24.43
N SER A 53 -46.60 12.67 -23.97
CA SER A 53 -47.37 11.54 -23.44
C SER A 53 -47.52 10.36 -24.45
N ARG A 54 -47.45 9.09 -23.99
CA ARG A 54 -48.59 8.11 -24.09
C ARG A 54 -48.19 6.67 -23.69
N ASN A 55 -48.92 6.19 -22.72
CA ASN A 55 -49.42 4.83 -22.46
C ASN A 55 -48.75 3.63 -23.16
N GLY A 56 -48.33 2.69 -22.31
CA GLY A 56 -48.05 1.31 -22.64
C GLY A 56 -47.89 0.49 -21.36
N SER A 57 -49.03 0.10 -20.76
CA SER A 57 -49.12 -0.89 -19.69
C SER A 57 -48.51 -2.22 -20.13
N LYS A 58 -47.44 -2.70 -19.44
CA LYS A 58 -47.13 -4.13 -19.36
C LYS A 58 -46.60 -4.46 -17.95
N LYS A 59 -47.22 -5.51 -17.42
CA LYS A 59 -47.12 -6.14 -16.11
C LYS A 59 -45.68 -6.16 -15.54
N ALA A 60 -45.62 -5.74 -14.29
CA ALA A 60 -44.53 -6.03 -13.38
C ALA A 60 -44.31 -7.55 -13.26
N GLY A 61 -43.15 -8.01 -13.68
CA GLY A 61 -42.58 -9.21 -13.12
C GLY A 61 -41.91 -8.81 -11.80
N GLU A 62 -42.39 -9.36 -10.71
CA GLU A 62 -41.72 -9.32 -9.42
C GLU A 62 -40.32 -9.91 -9.61
N SER A 63 -39.33 -9.05 -9.71
CA SER A 63 -37.94 -9.40 -9.49
C SER A 63 -37.80 -9.64 -8.00
N ALA A 64 -37.65 -10.89 -7.61
CA ALA A 64 -37.25 -11.28 -6.28
C ALA A 64 -36.06 -10.43 -5.86
N ILE A 65 -36.22 -9.71 -4.74
CA ILE A 65 -35.12 -9.07 -4.03
C ILE A 65 -34.21 -10.23 -3.61
N SER A 66 -33.09 -10.41 -4.33
CA SER A 66 -32.04 -11.30 -3.88
C SER A 66 -31.55 -10.75 -2.55
N GLU A 67 -31.73 -11.49 -1.48
CA GLU A 67 -31.03 -11.27 -0.22
C GLU A 67 -29.59 -11.00 -0.58
N GLY A 68 -29.07 -9.82 -0.18
CA GLY A 68 -27.73 -9.39 -0.51
C GLY A 68 -26.73 -10.42 -0.01
N THR A 69 -26.18 -11.21 -0.92
CA THR A 69 -25.05 -12.07 -0.63
C THR A 69 -23.94 -11.16 -0.12
N VAL A 70 -23.49 -11.38 1.11
CA VAL A 70 -22.32 -10.71 1.67
C VAL A 70 -21.21 -10.89 0.65
N LYS A 71 -20.72 -9.80 0.07
CA LYS A 71 -19.69 -9.87 -0.96
C LYS A 71 -18.38 -10.21 -0.27
N LYS A 72 -17.87 -11.41 -0.51
CA LYS A 72 -16.56 -11.83 0.02
C LYS A 72 -15.45 -10.98 -0.58
N THR A 73 -14.52 -10.53 0.25
CA THR A 73 -13.41 -9.67 -0.19
C THR A 73 -12.09 -10.20 0.36
N ALA A 74 -11.16 -10.52 -0.53
CA ALA A 74 -9.81 -10.92 -0.17
C ALA A 74 -8.87 -9.70 -0.20
N TYR A 75 -8.01 -9.60 0.80
CA TYR A 75 -7.00 -8.57 0.93
C TYR A 75 -5.63 -9.21 0.71
N LEU A 76 -5.07 -9.00 -0.48
CA LEU A 76 -3.73 -9.45 -0.80
C LEU A 76 -2.72 -8.49 -0.18
N THR A 77 -1.78 -9.00 0.60
CA THR A 77 -0.75 -8.17 1.23
C THR A 77 0.63 -8.72 0.97
N PHE A 78 1.58 -7.83 0.70
CA PHE A 78 2.97 -8.16 0.39
C PHE A 78 3.89 -7.40 1.33
N ASP A 79 4.73 -8.12 2.07
CA ASP A 79 5.75 -7.54 2.94
C ASP A 79 7.12 -7.51 2.23
N ASP A 80 8.06 -6.74 2.78
CA ASP A 80 9.47 -6.66 2.38
C ASP A 80 9.79 -5.99 1.05
N GLY A 81 8.81 -5.36 0.38
CA GLY A 81 9.04 -4.56 -0.83
C GLY A 81 9.63 -3.17 -0.54
N PRO A 82 9.93 -2.38 -1.61
CA PRO A 82 9.95 -2.78 -3.01
C PRO A 82 11.16 -3.64 -3.38
N SER A 83 11.03 -4.47 -4.41
CA SER A 83 12.10 -5.33 -4.89
C SER A 83 12.22 -5.34 -6.42
N CYS A 84 13.20 -6.05 -6.95
CA CYS A 84 13.31 -6.26 -8.40
C CYS A 84 12.16 -7.10 -9.00
N LEU A 85 11.25 -7.62 -8.17
CA LEU A 85 10.07 -8.38 -8.60
C LEU A 85 8.79 -7.54 -8.56
N THR A 86 8.76 -6.42 -7.85
CA THR A 86 7.54 -5.61 -7.63
C THR A 86 6.82 -5.24 -8.93
N GLU A 87 7.55 -4.82 -9.98
CA GLU A 87 6.92 -4.53 -11.28
C GLU A 87 6.13 -5.71 -11.84
N LYS A 88 6.63 -6.93 -11.66
CA LYS A 88 5.96 -8.14 -12.15
C LYS A 88 4.74 -8.49 -11.31
N TYR A 89 4.79 -8.22 -9.99
CA TYR A 89 3.59 -8.31 -9.14
C TYR A 89 2.52 -7.34 -9.61
N LEU A 90 2.88 -6.09 -9.88
CA LEU A 90 1.96 -5.07 -10.40
C LEU A 90 1.36 -5.45 -11.76
N ASP A 91 2.16 -6.02 -12.67
CA ASP A 91 1.68 -6.51 -13.95
C ASP A 91 0.58 -7.58 -13.78
N ILE A 92 0.83 -8.57 -12.91
CA ILE A 92 -0.15 -9.63 -12.62
C ILE A 92 -1.41 -9.05 -11.99
N LEU A 93 -1.27 -8.19 -10.98
CA LEU A 93 -2.39 -7.57 -10.28
C LEU A 93 -3.26 -6.74 -11.23
N LYS A 94 -2.63 -5.99 -12.13
CA LYS A 94 -3.31 -5.19 -13.15
C LYS A 94 -4.06 -6.06 -14.15
N GLU A 95 -3.42 -7.09 -14.71
CA GLU A 95 -4.03 -8.02 -15.65
C GLU A 95 -5.22 -8.76 -15.03
N GLU A 96 -5.11 -9.11 -13.75
CA GLU A 96 -6.16 -9.76 -12.98
C GLU A 96 -7.19 -8.79 -12.39
N GLY A 97 -7.00 -7.47 -12.50
CA GLY A 97 -7.90 -6.47 -11.90
C GLY A 97 -7.99 -6.58 -10.38
N ALA A 98 -6.91 -7.00 -9.73
CA ALA A 98 -6.83 -7.14 -8.28
C ALA A 98 -6.12 -5.95 -7.65
N LYS A 99 -6.55 -5.55 -6.44
CA LYS A 99 -5.87 -4.57 -5.60
C LYS A 99 -5.11 -5.29 -4.50
N ALA A 100 -4.06 -4.64 -3.98
CA ALA A 100 -3.23 -5.17 -2.90
C ALA A 100 -2.72 -4.04 -2.01
N THR A 101 -2.20 -4.41 -0.83
CA THR A 101 -1.49 -3.52 0.09
C THR A 101 -0.04 -4.01 0.20
N PHE A 102 0.92 -3.11 -0.02
CA PHE A 102 2.36 -3.39 0.06
C PHE A 102 2.93 -2.75 1.32
N PHE A 103 3.55 -3.54 2.20
CA PHE A 103 4.23 -3.06 3.39
C PHE A 103 5.73 -2.95 3.09
N LEU A 104 6.19 -1.71 2.93
CA LEU A 104 7.51 -1.43 2.39
C LEU A 104 8.60 -1.30 3.45
N ILE A 105 9.84 -1.67 3.08
CA ILE A 105 11.06 -1.42 3.85
C ILE A 105 11.71 -0.12 3.35
N GLY A 106 11.87 0.86 4.25
CA GLY A 106 12.35 2.19 3.90
C GLY A 106 13.73 2.22 3.25
N GLN A 107 14.66 1.37 3.67
CA GLN A 107 16.01 1.28 3.07
C GLN A 107 16.01 0.81 1.62
N GLN A 108 14.94 0.17 1.15
CA GLN A 108 14.80 -0.29 -0.23
C GLN A 108 14.18 0.78 -1.14
N ILE A 109 13.70 1.89 -0.57
CA ILE A 109 13.14 3.02 -1.31
C ILE A 109 14.30 3.92 -1.76
N ASP A 110 14.95 3.54 -2.84
CA ASP A 110 15.98 4.36 -3.51
C ASP A 110 15.43 5.03 -4.78
N GLY A 111 16.32 5.75 -5.49
CA GLY A 111 15.92 6.50 -6.67
C GLY A 111 15.37 5.63 -7.82
N GLU A 112 15.81 4.39 -7.95
CA GLU A 112 15.34 3.46 -8.99
C GLU A 112 13.95 2.90 -8.65
N MET A 113 13.67 2.71 -7.36
CA MET A 113 12.38 2.20 -6.88
C MET A 113 11.29 3.28 -6.82
N ALA A 114 11.64 4.56 -6.92
CA ALA A 114 10.67 5.65 -6.83
C ALA A 114 9.57 5.57 -7.90
N ASP A 115 9.89 5.16 -9.13
CA ASP A 115 8.90 5.03 -10.20
C ASP A 115 8.00 3.80 -9.99
N ILE A 116 8.52 2.74 -9.36
CA ILE A 116 7.75 1.55 -8.98
C ILE A 116 6.72 1.93 -7.90
N ILE A 117 7.13 2.67 -6.86
CA ILE A 117 6.24 3.13 -5.80
C ILE A 117 5.15 4.07 -6.35
N LYS A 118 5.49 4.99 -7.25
CA LYS A 118 4.47 5.80 -7.93
C LYS A 118 3.49 4.94 -8.70
N ARG A 119 3.96 3.89 -9.38
CA ARG A 119 3.12 2.95 -10.10
C ARG A 119 2.18 2.20 -9.16
N GLU A 120 2.64 1.75 -7.98
CA GLU A 120 1.78 1.15 -6.96
C GLU A 120 0.61 2.08 -6.60
N LEU A 121 0.90 3.35 -6.34
CA LEU A 121 -0.11 4.36 -5.98
C LEU A 121 -1.04 4.69 -7.17
N ASP A 122 -0.50 4.91 -8.36
CA ASP A 122 -1.26 5.27 -9.57
C ASP A 122 -2.21 4.13 -10.02
N GLU A 123 -1.80 2.88 -9.81
CA GLU A 123 -2.63 1.71 -10.09
C GLU A 123 -3.63 1.43 -8.94
N GLY A 124 -3.63 2.25 -7.88
CA GLY A 124 -4.59 2.23 -6.77
C GLY A 124 -4.36 1.08 -5.79
N HIS A 125 -3.11 0.67 -5.63
CA HIS A 125 -2.66 -0.15 -4.51
C HIS A 125 -2.44 0.73 -3.28
N GLU A 126 -2.37 0.12 -2.12
CA GLU A 126 -2.10 0.80 -0.86
C GLU A 126 -0.68 0.50 -0.40
N ILE A 127 -0.04 1.50 0.18
CA ILE A 127 1.27 1.36 0.80
C ILE A 127 1.13 1.46 2.31
N GLY A 128 1.63 0.45 3.02
CA GLY A 128 1.82 0.44 4.45
C GLY A 128 3.30 0.54 4.82
N VAL A 129 3.54 0.86 6.07
CA VAL A 129 4.88 0.87 6.67
C VAL A 129 5.20 -0.53 7.20
N HIS A 130 6.33 -1.12 6.75
CA HIS A 130 6.83 -2.34 7.39
C HIS A 130 7.86 -1.97 8.46
N THR A 131 8.98 -1.47 8.09
CA THR A 131 10.02 -0.86 8.92
C THR A 131 10.99 -0.09 8.02
N TYR A 132 11.90 0.68 8.61
CA TYR A 132 12.94 1.30 7.80
C TYR A 132 14.08 0.31 7.46
N CYS A 133 14.61 -0.42 8.45
CA CYS A 133 15.80 -1.26 8.27
C CYS A 133 15.55 -2.78 8.26
N HIS A 134 14.44 -3.26 8.79
CA HIS A 134 14.08 -4.69 8.97
C HIS A 134 15.10 -5.52 9.79
N GLU A 135 15.89 -4.87 10.64
CA GLU A 135 16.87 -5.53 11.50
C GLU A 135 16.35 -5.68 12.93
N ALA A 136 15.99 -6.91 13.35
CA ALA A 136 15.32 -7.17 14.63
C ALA A 136 16.02 -6.52 15.83
N ASN A 137 17.34 -6.60 15.88
CA ASN A 137 18.14 -6.07 17.01
C ASN A 137 18.13 -4.52 17.04
N GLU A 138 17.91 -3.86 15.91
CA GLU A 138 17.84 -2.41 15.81
C GLU A 138 16.41 -1.94 16.08
N ILE A 139 15.43 -2.51 15.37
CA ILE A 139 14.02 -2.14 15.48
C ILE A 139 13.51 -2.39 16.90
N TYR A 140 13.79 -3.58 17.44
CA TYR A 140 13.22 -4.05 18.69
C TYR A 140 14.16 -3.93 19.91
N ALA A 141 15.18 -3.09 19.81
CA ALA A 141 16.05 -2.79 20.95
C ALA A 141 15.26 -2.22 22.14
N ASN A 142 14.26 -1.40 21.86
CA ASN A 142 13.28 -0.84 22.81
C ASN A 142 12.11 -0.20 22.05
N GLU A 143 11.07 0.26 22.79
CA GLU A 143 9.89 0.91 22.24
C GLU A 143 10.23 2.14 21.37
N GLU A 144 11.15 3.00 21.85
CA GLU A 144 11.53 4.23 21.16
C GLU A 144 12.27 3.95 19.83
N SER A 145 13.13 2.93 19.80
CA SER A 145 13.81 2.49 18.59
C SER A 145 12.81 1.99 17.55
N CYS A 146 11.84 1.19 17.97
CA CYS A 146 10.77 0.67 17.13
C CYS A 146 9.94 1.84 16.54
N PHE A 147 9.52 2.77 17.37
CA PHE A 147 8.72 3.91 16.94
C PHE A 147 9.47 4.81 15.95
N LYS A 148 10.75 5.12 16.22
CA LYS A 148 11.58 5.91 15.32
C LYS A 148 11.78 5.26 13.97
N ASP A 149 11.96 3.96 13.93
CA ASP A 149 12.14 3.21 12.69
C ASP A 149 10.85 3.27 11.83
N ILE A 150 9.68 3.08 12.45
CA ILE A 150 8.37 3.22 11.80
C ILE A 150 8.16 4.65 11.28
N MET A 151 8.43 5.66 12.10
CA MET A 151 8.22 7.05 11.68
C MET A 151 9.16 7.47 10.57
N LYS A 152 10.37 6.92 10.53
CA LYS A 152 11.35 7.24 9.50
C LYS A 152 10.87 6.88 8.09
N ILE A 153 10.26 5.71 7.90
CA ILE A 153 9.69 5.36 6.59
C ILE A 153 8.40 6.14 6.31
N LYS A 154 7.55 6.38 7.33
CA LYS A 154 6.35 7.21 7.14
C LYS A 154 6.70 8.60 6.63
N GLU A 155 7.66 9.27 7.26
CA GLU A 155 8.17 10.58 6.84
C GLU A 155 8.82 10.53 5.46
N GLN A 156 9.54 9.45 5.13
CA GLN A 156 10.14 9.25 3.81
C GLN A 156 9.08 9.17 2.71
N LEU A 157 8.00 8.41 2.93
CA LEU A 157 6.88 8.29 1.98
C LEU A 157 6.16 9.62 1.79
N GLU A 158 5.94 10.37 2.88
CA GLU A 158 5.33 11.70 2.80
C GLU A 158 6.21 12.70 2.06
N MET A 159 7.52 12.75 2.36
CA MET A 159 8.45 13.69 1.71
C MET A 159 8.68 13.38 0.23
N GLN A 160 8.79 12.12 -0.16
CA GLN A 160 9.14 11.74 -1.52
C GLN A 160 7.92 11.62 -2.45
N PHE A 161 6.79 11.18 -1.92
CA PHE A 161 5.60 10.85 -2.72
C PHE A 161 4.35 11.64 -2.32
N GLY A 162 4.39 12.44 -1.24
CA GLY A 162 3.21 13.11 -0.70
C GLY A 162 2.18 12.12 -0.14
N TYR A 163 2.62 10.92 0.22
CA TYR A 163 1.76 9.84 0.66
C TYR A 163 1.81 9.67 2.18
N ASP A 164 0.67 9.88 2.84
CA ASP A 164 0.49 9.71 4.28
C ASP A 164 0.05 8.28 4.60
N ALA A 165 1.02 7.37 4.78
CA ALA A 165 0.75 5.97 5.11
C ALA A 165 -0.03 5.83 6.42
N LYS A 166 -1.09 5.03 6.40
CA LYS A 166 -2.01 4.83 7.53
C LYS A 166 -1.87 3.46 8.19
N LEU A 167 -1.19 2.53 7.55
CA LEU A 167 -1.02 1.17 8.05
C LEU A 167 0.43 0.86 8.40
N VAL A 168 0.58 0.10 9.49
CA VAL A 168 1.87 -0.48 9.92
C VAL A 168 1.71 -1.98 10.02
N ARG A 169 2.69 -2.73 9.54
CA ARG A 169 2.83 -4.15 9.87
C ARG A 169 4.17 -4.38 10.55
N PHE A 170 4.11 -4.88 11.78
CA PHE A 170 5.32 -5.24 12.52
C PHE A 170 5.96 -6.48 11.88
N PRO A 171 7.28 -6.50 11.61
CA PRO A 171 7.98 -7.72 11.25
C PRO A 171 7.67 -8.86 12.20
N TRP A 172 7.37 -10.03 11.64
CA TRP A 172 6.90 -11.22 12.37
C TRP A 172 5.56 -11.05 13.09
N GLY A 173 4.79 -9.98 12.79
CA GLY A 173 3.46 -9.70 13.33
C GLY A 173 3.45 -9.10 14.73
N SER A 174 2.28 -8.61 15.16
CA SER A 174 2.12 -7.92 16.45
C SER A 174 2.28 -8.83 17.66
N ALA A 175 2.15 -10.15 17.49
CA ALA A 175 2.30 -11.13 18.57
C ALA A 175 3.73 -11.65 18.76
N ASN A 176 4.71 -11.15 17.98
CA ASN A 176 6.10 -11.61 18.07
C ASN A 176 6.71 -11.39 19.47
N GLY A 177 7.70 -12.21 19.80
CA GLY A 177 8.35 -12.17 21.11
C GLY A 177 9.19 -10.93 21.37
N TYR A 178 9.71 -10.29 20.32
CA TYR A 178 10.62 -9.15 20.45
C TYR A 178 9.93 -7.91 21.09
N ILE A 179 8.66 -7.64 20.73
CA ILE A 179 7.92 -6.49 21.26
C ILE A 179 7.14 -6.81 22.54
N SER A 180 7.20 -8.04 23.06
CA SER A 180 6.36 -8.50 24.18
C SER A 180 6.44 -7.58 25.42
N ALA A 181 7.61 -6.99 25.68
CA ALA A 181 7.84 -6.13 26.85
C ALA A 181 7.24 -4.71 26.69
N PHE A 182 7.02 -4.23 25.47
CA PHE A 182 6.55 -2.87 25.17
C PHE A 182 5.44 -2.82 24.11
N ARG A 183 4.81 -3.96 23.84
CA ARG A 183 3.77 -4.09 22.79
C ARG A 183 2.65 -3.07 22.91
N GLU A 184 2.08 -2.93 24.09
CA GLU A 184 0.99 -1.98 24.34
C GLU A 184 1.45 -0.54 24.09
N GLY A 185 2.65 -0.19 24.55
CA GLY A 185 3.22 1.14 24.35
C GLY A 185 3.42 1.47 22.87
N ILE A 186 4.01 0.57 22.09
CA ILE A 186 4.23 0.82 20.66
C ILE A 186 2.92 0.86 19.86
N ILE A 187 1.93 0.03 20.19
CA ILE A 187 0.61 0.07 19.55
C ILE A 187 -0.07 1.42 19.84
N ASN A 188 -0.05 1.88 21.10
CA ASN A 188 -0.61 3.18 21.45
C ASN A 188 0.07 4.32 20.68
N LYS A 189 1.40 4.33 20.57
CA LYS A 189 2.13 5.33 19.78
C LYS A 189 1.74 5.31 18.30
N VAL A 190 1.56 4.13 17.71
CA VAL A 190 1.08 3.98 16.33
C VAL A 190 -0.29 4.63 16.16
N HIS A 191 -1.24 4.33 17.06
CA HIS A 191 -2.58 4.92 17.05
C HIS A 191 -2.57 6.45 17.28
N GLU A 192 -1.79 6.94 18.25
CA GLU A 192 -1.64 8.37 18.54
C GLU A 192 -1.10 9.17 17.35
N ASN A 193 -0.36 8.51 16.44
CA ASN A 193 0.16 9.10 15.21
C ASN A 193 -0.72 8.85 13.99
N GLY A 194 -1.98 8.46 14.21
CA GLY A 194 -3.00 8.34 13.18
C GLY A 194 -2.79 7.16 12.22
N MET A 195 -2.08 6.13 12.68
CA MET A 195 -1.89 4.88 11.97
C MET A 195 -2.61 3.73 12.69
N GLU A 196 -2.88 2.66 11.96
CA GLU A 196 -3.40 1.40 12.46
C GLU A 196 -2.38 0.29 12.16
N TYR A 197 -2.29 -0.74 13.02
CA TYR A 197 -1.47 -1.89 12.68
C TYR A 197 -2.30 -3.01 12.06
N ALA A 198 -1.66 -3.86 11.27
CA ALA A 198 -2.34 -4.96 10.59
C ALA A 198 -1.49 -6.23 10.61
N ASP A 199 -2.11 -7.30 11.10
CA ASP A 199 -1.62 -8.66 10.96
C ASP A 199 -2.30 -9.36 9.76
N TRP A 200 -2.41 -10.67 9.78
CA TRP A 200 -3.04 -11.51 8.76
C TRP A 200 -3.80 -12.67 9.39
N ASN A 201 -4.66 -13.30 8.64
CA ASN A 201 -5.35 -14.51 9.07
C ASN A 201 -5.17 -15.70 8.10
N VAL A 202 -4.49 -15.45 6.97
CA VAL A 202 -4.04 -16.48 6.01
C VAL A 202 -2.57 -16.23 5.69
N SER A 203 -1.72 -17.24 5.78
CA SER A 203 -0.30 -17.15 5.42
C SER A 203 0.01 -18.04 4.23
N ALA A 204 0.75 -17.51 3.27
CA ALA A 204 1.27 -18.29 2.16
C ALA A 204 2.49 -19.15 2.55
N GLU A 205 3.09 -18.89 3.72
CA GLU A 205 4.32 -19.53 4.22
C GLU A 205 5.50 -19.44 3.21
N ASP A 206 5.49 -18.37 2.42
CA ASP A 206 6.39 -18.18 1.27
C ASP A 206 7.77 -17.65 1.65
N SER A 207 7.95 -17.24 2.90
CA SER A 207 9.25 -16.84 3.49
C SER A 207 9.86 -17.92 4.37
N VAL A 208 9.23 -19.10 4.49
CA VAL A 208 9.69 -20.21 5.35
C VAL A 208 10.44 -21.26 4.53
N GLY A 209 11.74 -21.38 4.73
CA GLY A 209 12.58 -22.35 4.02
C GLY A 209 12.67 -22.08 2.52
N THR A 210 12.40 -23.07 1.67
CA THR A 210 12.36 -22.98 0.21
C THR A 210 11.03 -23.55 -0.30
N PRO A 211 9.94 -22.80 -0.20
CA PRO A 211 8.62 -23.29 -0.60
C PRO A 211 8.53 -23.49 -2.12
N SER A 212 7.75 -24.48 -2.53
CA SER A 212 7.36 -24.64 -3.93
C SER A 212 6.11 -23.81 -4.25
N VAL A 213 5.86 -23.54 -5.53
CA VAL A 213 4.63 -22.89 -5.98
C VAL A 213 3.40 -23.63 -5.47
N ASP A 214 3.39 -24.95 -5.58
CA ASP A 214 2.27 -25.78 -5.12
C ASP A 214 2.06 -25.68 -3.61
N SER A 215 3.13 -25.64 -2.80
CA SER A 215 3.01 -25.50 -1.34
C SER A 215 2.46 -24.12 -0.94
N ILE A 216 2.88 -23.05 -1.62
CA ILE A 216 2.37 -21.69 -1.42
C ILE A 216 0.86 -21.64 -1.72
N MET A 217 0.44 -22.17 -2.87
CA MET A 217 -0.95 -22.24 -3.25
C MET A 217 -1.78 -23.07 -2.27
N GLU A 218 -1.27 -24.22 -1.81
CA GLU A 218 -1.96 -25.07 -0.86
C GLU A 218 -2.13 -24.40 0.52
N ASN A 219 -1.11 -23.69 1.00
CA ASN A 219 -1.19 -22.96 2.26
C ASN A 219 -2.30 -21.89 2.21
N VAL A 220 -2.38 -21.12 1.12
CA VAL A 220 -3.47 -20.15 0.95
C VAL A 220 -4.81 -20.86 0.83
N ARG A 221 -4.93 -21.89 -0.02
CA ARG A 221 -6.17 -22.66 -0.27
C ARG A 221 -6.76 -23.27 0.99
N LYS A 222 -5.92 -23.81 1.86
CA LYS A 222 -6.28 -24.46 3.12
C LYS A 222 -7.05 -23.51 4.05
N ASP A 223 -6.72 -22.23 4.03
CA ASP A 223 -7.16 -21.29 5.05
C ASP A 223 -8.12 -20.19 4.56
N PHE A 224 -8.00 -19.70 3.31
CA PHE A 224 -8.77 -18.54 2.88
C PHE A 224 -10.29 -18.75 2.97
N GLN A 225 -10.78 -19.97 2.73
CA GLN A 225 -12.21 -20.29 2.76
C GLN A 225 -12.84 -20.23 4.17
N LYS A 226 -12.02 -20.14 5.21
CA LYS A 226 -12.48 -20.00 6.60
C LYS A 226 -13.00 -18.58 6.91
N TYR A 227 -12.71 -17.62 6.02
CA TYR A 227 -12.97 -16.19 6.24
C TYR A 227 -13.73 -15.60 5.06
N ASP A 228 -14.71 -14.74 5.32
CA ASP A 228 -15.34 -13.92 4.27
C ASP A 228 -14.43 -12.75 3.86
N GLU A 229 -13.51 -12.37 4.74
CA GLU A 229 -12.53 -11.29 4.57
C GLU A 229 -11.10 -11.75 4.90
N PRO A 230 -10.50 -12.69 4.11
CA PRO A 230 -9.14 -13.15 4.34
C PRO A 230 -8.13 -12.05 4.07
N VAL A 231 -7.21 -11.84 5.02
CA VAL A 231 -6.00 -11.02 4.86
C VAL A 231 -4.84 -11.99 4.64
N ILE A 232 -4.30 -11.99 3.42
CA ILE A 232 -3.34 -12.99 2.95
C ILE A 232 -1.94 -12.39 2.98
N LEU A 233 -1.08 -12.95 3.84
CA LEU A 233 0.33 -12.61 3.90
C LEU A 233 1.10 -13.33 2.80
N MET A 234 1.83 -12.54 2.02
CA MET A 234 2.84 -12.92 1.05
C MET A 234 4.03 -11.95 1.17
N HIS A 235 5.14 -12.24 0.49
CA HIS A 235 6.32 -11.38 0.52
C HIS A 235 6.76 -10.97 -0.89
N ASP A 236 7.14 -9.69 -1.04
CA ASP A 236 7.75 -9.11 -2.23
C ASP A 236 9.22 -8.82 -1.95
N SER A 237 10.00 -9.82 -1.62
CA SER A 237 11.46 -9.67 -1.61
C SER A 237 12.06 -10.20 -2.92
N GLY A 238 13.27 -9.75 -3.27
CA GLY A 238 13.91 -10.15 -4.54
C GLY A 238 14.17 -11.66 -4.68
N CYS A 239 13.95 -12.46 -3.63
CA CYS A 239 14.09 -13.93 -3.65
C CYS A 239 12.76 -14.69 -3.74
N ASN A 240 11.61 -14.04 -3.60
CA ASN A 240 10.28 -14.69 -3.59
C ASN A 240 9.70 -14.97 -5.00
N LYS A 241 10.50 -15.58 -5.88
CA LYS A 241 10.08 -15.91 -7.25
C LYS A 241 8.91 -16.90 -7.30
N GLN A 242 8.87 -17.85 -6.37
CA GLN A 242 7.80 -18.83 -6.26
C GLN A 242 6.47 -18.20 -5.89
N THR A 243 6.49 -17.16 -5.06
CA THR A 243 5.30 -16.36 -4.73
C THR A 243 4.76 -15.64 -5.96
N LEU A 244 5.66 -15.02 -6.75
CA LEU A 244 5.29 -14.38 -8.01
C LEU A 244 4.65 -15.38 -8.99
N GLU A 245 5.21 -16.58 -9.11
CA GLU A 245 4.67 -17.65 -9.96
C GLU A 245 3.31 -18.17 -9.46
N ALA A 246 3.12 -18.24 -8.14
CA ALA A 246 1.87 -18.69 -7.51
C ALA A 246 0.74 -17.65 -7.60
N LEU A 247 1.06 -16.35 -7.65
CA LEU A 247 0.11 -15.25 -7.45
C LEU A 247 -1.09 -15.33 -8.39
N ARG A 248 -0.87 -15.57 -9.68
CA ARG A 248 -1.97 -15.69 -10.66
C ARG A 248 -2.92 -16.83 -10.33
N GLY A 249 -2.37 -17.98 -9.88
CA GLY A 249 -3.16 -19.12 -9.44
C GLY A 249 -3.98 -18.80 -8.19
N ILE A 250 -3.39 -18.15 -7.20
CA ILE A 250 -4.05 -17.69 -5.98
C ILE A 250 -5.23 -16.76 -6.31
N ILE A 251 -5.00 -15.73 -7.13
CA ILE A 251 -6.05 -14.78 -7.54
C ILE A 251 -7.20 -15.51 -8.27
N LYS A 252 -6.87 -16.45 -9.15
CA LYS A 252 -7.87 -17.23 -9.88
C LYS A 252 -8.73 -18.06 -8.93
N GLU A 253 -8.15 -18.79 -7.99
CA GLU A 253 -8.89 -19.58 -7.02
C GLU A 253 -9.79 -18.73 -6.12
N LEU A 254 -9.32 -17.57 -5.68
CA LEU A 254 -10.12 -16.62 -4.91
C LEU A 254 -11.32 -16.10 -5.73
N LYS A 255 -11.13 -15.75 -7.01
CA LYS A 255 -12.22 -15.35 -7.92
C LYS A 255 -13.24 -16.46 -8.13
N GLU A 256 -12.79 -17.70 -8.35
CA GLU A 256 -13.64 -18.87 -8.52
C GLU A 256 -14.45 -19.17 -7.25
N ALA A 257 -13.92 -18.83 -6.07
CA ALA A 257 -14.61 -18.93 -4.79
C ALA A 257 -15.50 -17.70 -4.46
N GLY A 258 -15.60 -16.73 -5.40
CA GLY A 258 -16.50 -15.57 -5.31
C GLY A 258 -15.95 -14.37 -4.56
N TYR A 259 -14.63 -14.29 -4.33
CA TYR A 259 -13.99 -13.13 -3.71
C TYR A 259 -13.72 -12.02 -4.72
N GLY A 260 -13.97 -10.77 -4.31
CA GLY A 260 -13.39 -9.56 -4.89
C GLY A 260 -12.08 -9.19 -4.19
N PHE A 261 -11.43 -8.12 -4.64
CA PHE A 261 -10.16 -7.64 -4.09
C PHE A 261 -10.28 -6.16 -3.73
N ALA A 262 -9.69 -5.79 -2.60
CA ALA A 262 -9.61 -4.42 -2.12
C ALA A 262 -8.28 -4.19 -1.38
N THR A 263 -7.98 -2.93 -1.09
CA THR A 263 -6.86 -2.57 -0.21
C THR A 263 -7.27 -2.74 1.25
N LEU A 264 -6.29 -2.93 2.12
CA LEU A 264 -6.54 -3.33 3.50
C LEU A 264 -7.26 -2.23 4.31
N SER A 265 -7.06 -0.96 4.01
CA SER A 265 -7.80 0.14 4.62
C SER A 265 -9.30 0.17 4.27
N GLU A 266 -9.72 -0.53 3.22
CA GLU A 266 -11.14 -0.67 2.88
C GLU A 266 -11.85 -1.72 3.75
N ARG A 267 -11.11 -2.50 4.53
CA ARG A 267 -11.64 -3.47 5.48
C ARG A 267 -12.27 -2.75 6.68
N LYS A 268 -13.47 -3.16 7.07
CA LYS A 268 -14.22 -2.48 8.12
C LYS A 268 -13.60 -2.59 9.51
N GLN A 269 -12.93 -3.69 9.77
CA GLN A 269 -12.24 -3.97 11.03
C GLN A 269 -10.79 -4.32 10.74
N PRO A 270 -9.82 -3.82 11.52
CA PRO A 270 -8.42 -4.23 11.37
C PRO A 270 -8.27 -5.74 11.58
N CYS A 271 -7.18 -6.32 11.11
CA CYS A 271 -6.86 -7.73 11.33
C CYS A 271 -5.72 -7.83 12.35
N HIS A 272 -6.06 -8.20 13.57
CA HIS A 272 -5.11 -8.28 14.69
C HIS A 272 -5.04 -9.70 15.23
N PHE A 273 -3.82 -10.19 15.57
CA PHE A 273 -3.66 -11.50 16.21
C PHE A 273 -4.21 -11.55 17.64
N LEU A 274 -4.26 -10.40 18.31
CA LEU A 274 -4.53 -10.31 19.74
C LEU A 274 -5.96 -9.85 20.06
N GLU A 275 -6.83 -9.75 19.06
CA GLU A 275 -8.24 -9.48 19.33
C GLU A 275 -8.89 -10.69 19.99
N LYS A 276 -9.48 -10.45 21.16
CA LYS A 276 -10.38 -11.43 21.78
C LYS A 276 -11.69 -11.40 21.02
N HIS A 277 -11.95 -12.42 20.24
CA HIS A 277 -13.25 -12.68 19.65
C HIS A 277 -14.27 -13.12 20.71
#